data_5454dec24855a62b7a4b7ed298dff17f
#
_entry.id   5454dec24855a62b7a4b7ed298dff17f
#
_cell.length_a   1.000
_cell.length_b   1.000
_cell.length_c   1.000
_cell.angle_alpha   90.00
_cell.angle_beta   90.00
_cell.angle_gamma   90.00
#
_symmetry.space_group_name_H-M   'P 1'
#
loop_
_entity.id
_entity.type
_entity.pdbx_description
1 polymer ?
#
loop_
_entity_poly.entity_id
_entity_poly.type
_entity_poly.pdbx_seq_one_letter_code
_entity_poly.pdbx_strand_id
1 'polypeptide(L)'
;MEQINQFRANHGSEKIRLEENQQSKGKQHACKASQREYQLACDRLQRAERDLAETAAFIAGSITTVTAIQAVISLAKEKLDLSKDVLQLAFQSYVGILLLVIFLGALRVRSAIQRRTQAEKEIDQTKKGIFEFCPTDQWPKPEE
;
A
#
# COMPACT_ATOMS: atom_id res chain seq x y z
N MET A 1 -64.71 -18.68 -17.63
CA MET A 1 -63.71 -18.98 -16.52
C MET A 1 -62.27 -19.05 -17.00
N GLU A 2 -61.95 -19.35 -18.22
CA GLU A 2 -60.60 -19.47 -18.78
C GLU A 2 -59.84 -18.11 -18.83
N GLN A 3 -60.50 -17.01 -19.16
CA GLN A 3 -59.86 -15.69 -19.26
C GLN A 3 -59.32 -15.16 -17.93
N ILE A 4 -59.92 -15.51 -16.80
CA ILE A 4 -59.46 -15.08 -15.47
C ILE A 4 -58.18 -15.83 -15.07
N ASN A 5 -58.02 -17.07 -15.48
CA ASN A 5 -56.80 -17.86 -15.19
C ASN A 5 -55.63 -17.43 -16.05
N GLN A 6 -55.80 -16.99 -17.27
CA GLN A 6 -54.77 -16.41 -18.12
C GLN A 6 -54.25 -15.06 -17.57
N PHE A 7 -55.16 -14.22 -17.04
CA PHE A 7 -54.78 -12.92 -16.47
C PHE A 7 -53.94 -13.08 -15.18
N ARG A 8 -54.25 -14.09 -14.35
CA ARG A 8 -53.46 -14.40 -13.15
C ARG A 8 -52.09 -14.99 -13.46
N ALA A 9 -51.96 -15.82 -14.49
CA ALA A 9 -50.70 -16.40 -14.93
C ALA A 9 -49.73 -15.32 -15.48
N ASN A 10 -50.27 -14.37 -16.26
CA ASN A 10 -49.44 -13.30 -16.81
C ASN A 10 -48.95 -12.30 -15.76
N HIS A 11 -49.75 -11.94 -14.77
CA HIS A 11 -49.33 -11.06 -13.68
C HIS A 11 -48.29 -11.74 -12.74
N GLY A 12 -48.36 -13.05 -12.52
CA GLY A 12 -47.41 -13.78 -11.77
C GLY A 12 -46.01 -13.84 -12.43
N SER A 13 -46.00 -14.08 -13.74
CA SER A 13 -44.76 -14.12 -14.52
C SER A 13 -44.08 -12.77 -14.66
N GLU A 14 -44.83 -11.69 -14.75
CA GLU A 14 -44.30 -10.32 -14.86
C GLU A 14 -43.68 -9.85 -13.53
N LYS A 15 -44.29 -10.21 -12.40
CA LYS A 15 -43.74 -9.92 -11.08
C LYS A 15 -42.44 -10.62 -10.81
N ILE A 16 -42.33 -11.92 -11.14
CA ILE A 16 -41.11 -12.71 -11.02
C ILE A 16 -39.98 -12.12 -11.89
N ARG A 17 -40.31 -11.69 -13.12
CA ARG A 17 -39.37 -11.08 -14.06
C ARG A 17 -38.85 -9.71 -13.57
N LEU A 18 -39.66 -8.93 -12.89
CA LEU A 18 -39.29 -7.67 -12.28
C LEU A 18 -38.37 -7.87 -11.07
N GLU A 19 -38.67 -8.86 -10.23
CA GLU A 19 -37.85 -9.21 -9.07
C GLU A 19 -36.47 -9.73 -9.50
N GLU A 20 -36.41 -10.63 -10.50
CA GLU A 20 -35.13 -11.10 -11.07
C GLU A 20 -34.30 -9.97 -11.67
N ASN A 21 -34.94 -9.02 -12.34
CA ASN A 21 -34.25 -7.89 -12.97
C ASN A 21 -33.70 -6.91 -11.91
N GLN A 22 -34.43 -6.70 -10.81
CA GLN A 22 -33.96 -5.89 -9.68
C GLN A 22 -32.80 -6.59 -8.94
N GLN A 23 -32.89 -7.88 -8.73
CA GLN A 23 -31.82 -8.68 -8.08
C GLN A 23 -30.54 -8.72 -8.94
N SER A 24 -30.68 -8.84 -10.26
CA SER A 24 -29.58 -8.79 -11.21
C SER A 24 -28.88 -7.41 -11.19
N LYS A 25 -29.63 -6.32 -11.20
CA LYS A 25 -29.09 -4.95 -11.10
C LYS A 25 -28.37 -4.75 -9.76
N GLY A 26 -28.92 -5.24 -8.64
CA GLY A 26 -28.29 -5.18 -7.33
C GLY A 26 -26.94 -5.87 -7.30
N LYS A 27 -26.84 -7.09 -7.85
CA LYS A 27 -25.58 -7.83 -7.97
C LYS A 27 -24.55 -7.09 -8.84
N GLN A 28 -24.95 -6.52 -9.96
CA GLN A 28 -24.06 -5.73 -10.81
C GLN A 28 -23.51 -4.48 -10.10
N HIS A 29 -24.35 -3.79 -9.32
CA HIS A 29 -23.88 -2.66 -8.53
C HIS A 29 -22.91 -3.07 -7.43
N ALA A 30 -23.17 -4.17 -6.74
CA ALA A 30 -22.26 -4.72 -5.72
C ALA A 30 -20.92 -5.13 -6.33
N CYS A 31 -20.91 -5.80 -7.47
CA CYS A 31 -19.70 -6.17 -8.18
C CYS A 31 -18.87 -4.94 -8.59
N LYS A 32 -19.48 -3.91 -9.18
CA LYS A 32 -18.79 -2.67 -9.53
C LYS A 32 -18.21 -1.94 -8.31
N ALA A 33 -18.91 -1.98 -7.18
CA ALA A 33 -18.41 -1.40 -5.94
C ALA A 33 -17.18 -2.16 -5.45
N SER A 34 -17.23 -3.50 -5.39
CA SER A 34 -16.11 -4.36 -5.00
C SER A 34 -14.90 -4.20 -5.92
N GLN A 35 -15.11 -4.05 -7.23
CA GLN A 35 -14.02 -3.77 -8.19
C GLN A 35 -13.34 -2.43 -7.91
N ARG A 36 -14.10 -1.38 -7.60
CA ARG A 36 -13.54 -0.06 -7.24
C ARG A 36 -12.73 -0.12 -5.94
N GLU A 37 -13.24 -0.82 -4.95
CA GLU A 37 -12.53 -1.02 -3.68
C GLU A 37 -11.23 -1.78 -3.88
N TYR A 38 -11.24 -2.81 -4.72
CA TYR A 38 -10.04 -3.55 -5.09
C TYR A 38 -9.00 -2.66 -5.79
N GLN A 39 -9.42 -1.85 -6.76
CA GLN A 39 -8.52 -0.91 -7.44
C GLN A 39 -7.89 0.09 -6.46
N LEU A 40 -8.69 0.63 -5.53
CA LEU A 40 -8.19 1.53 -4.49
C LEU A 40 -7.19 0.84 -3.55
N ALA A 41 -7.41 -0.42 -3.23
CA ALA A 41 -6.49 -1.21 -2.42
C ALA A 41 -5.16 -1.48 -3.16
N CYS A 42 -5.22 -1.79 -4.47
CA CYS A 42 -4.02 -1.92 -5.31
C CYS A 42 -3.23 -0.61 -5.41
N ASP A 43 -3.92 0.54 -5.59
CA ASP A 43 -3.28 1.86 -5.60
C ASP A 43 -2.59 2.18 -4.27
N ARG A 44 -3.19 1.76 -3.15
CA ARG A 44 -2.57 1.93 -1.81
C ARG A 44 -1.33 1.06 -1.65
N LEU A 45 -1.37 -0.19 -2.14
CA LEU A 45 -0.20 -1.08 -2.13
C LEU A 45 0.94 -0.47 -2.95
N GLN A 46 0.68 -0.02 -4.15
CA GLN A 46 1.68 0.61 -5.01
C GLN A 46 2.30 1.86 -4.38
N ARG A 47 1.51 2.67 -3.67
CA ARG A 47 2.04 3.82 -2.91
C ARG A 47 2.92 3.35 -1.75
N ALA A 48 2.51 2.32 -1.01
CA ALA A 48 3.29 1.78 0.08
C ALA A 48 4.64 1.19 -0.40
N GLU A 49 4.68 0.58 -1.57
CA GLU A 49 5.92 0.10 -2.20
C GLU A 49 6.84 1.26 -2.62
N ARG A 50 6.27 2.34 -3.18
CA ARG A 50 7.03 3.56 -3.46
C ARG A 50 7.63 4.18 -2.20
N ASP A 51 6.82 4.32 -1.15
CA ASP A 51 7.30 4.84 0.14
C ASP A 51 8.45 3.98 0.69
N LEU A 52 8.41 2.67 0.50
CA LEU A 52 9.46 1.75 0.91
C LEU A 52 10.74 1.94 0.08
N ALA A 53 10.61 2.09 -1.24
CA ALA A 53 11.74 2.36 -2.13
C ALA A 53 12.39 3.72 -1.83
N GLU A 54 11.60 4.76 -1.60
CA GLU A 54 12.09 6.08 -1.20
C GLU A 54 12.81 6.03 0.16
N THR A 55 12.28 5.24 1.10
CA THR A 55 12.92 5.04 2.41
C THR A 55 14.26 4.33 2.27
N ALA A 56 14.35 3.30 1.41
CA ALA A 56 15.59 2.61 1.12
C ALA A 56 16.64 3.54 0.47
N ALA A 57 16.21 4.38 -0.49
CA ALA A 57 17.07 5.38 -1.12
C ALA A 57 17.57 6.42 -0.12
N PHE A 58 16.72 6.87 0.80
CA PHE A 58 17.10 7.79 1.87
C PHE A 58 18.17 7.18 2.80
N ILE A 59 18.01 5.92 3.20
CA ILE A 59 18.98 5.23 4.04
C ILE A 59 20.32 5.09 3.30
N ALA A 60 20.29 4.66 2.04
CA ALA A 60 21.49 4.52 1.22
C ALA A 60 22.23 5.87 1.06
N GLY A 61 21.49 6.95 0.76
CA GLY A 61 22.04 8.30 0.67
C GLY A 61 22.65 8.80 1.98
N SER A 62 21.99 8.49 3.11
CA SER A 62 22.49 8.86 4.43
C SER A 62 23.81 8.16 4.76
N ILE A 63 23.95 6.87 4.45
CA ILE A 63 25.19 6.10 4.66
C ILE A 63 26.32 6.68 3.80
N THR A 64 26.04 7.03 2.54
CA THR A 64 27.05 7.60 1.64
C THR A 64 27.54 8.97 2.16
N THR A 65 26.65 9.81 2.65
CA THR A 65 26.99 11.12 3.21
C THR A 65 27.85 10.97 4.45
N VAL A 66 27.52 10.03 5.32
CA VAL A 66 28.27 9.74 6.56
C VAL A 66 29.69 9.27 6.25
N THR A 67 29.86 8.39 5.26
CA THR A 67 31.21 7.92 4.84
C THR A 67 32.03 9.04 4.21
N ALA A 68 31.40 9.92 3.42
CA ALA A 68 32.09 11.10 2.85
C ALA A 68 32.60 12.06 3.95
N ILE A 69 31.78 12.35 4.95
CA ILE A 69 32.18 13.19 6.10
C ILE A 69 33.34 12.56 6.85
N GLN A 70 33.33 11.25 7.07
CA GLN A 70 34.42 10.55 7.72
C GLN A 70 35.74 10.66 6.94
N ALA A 71 35.69 10.55 5.61
CA ALA A 71 36.86 10.73 4.75
C ALA A 71 37.42 12.16 4.85
N VAL A 72 36.55 13.17 4.88
CA VAL A 72 36.98 14.59 5.04
C VAL A 72 37.62 14.83 6.39
N ILE A 73 37.06 14.29 7.47
CA ILE A 73 37.64 14.41 8.83
C ILE A 73 39.02 13.75 8.90
N SER A 74 39.18 12.59 8.26
CA SER A 74 40.49 11.88 8.22
C SER A 74 41.56 12.67 7.48
N LEU A 75 41.19 13.29 6.33
CA LEU A 75 42.10 14.14 5.57
C LEU A 75 42.43 15.45 6.30
N ALA A 76 41.45 16.03 7.00
CA ALA A 76 41.67 17.24 7.80
C ALA A 76 42.61 16.97 8.98
N LYS A 77 42.52 15.79 9.61
CA LYS A 77 43.41 15.37 10.68
C LYS A 77 44.87 15.27 10.22
N GLU A 78 45.12 14.82 9.01
CA GLU A 78 46.45 14.64 8.46
C GLU A 78 47.08 15.98 8.05
N LYS A 79 46.29 16.97 7.59
CA LYS A 79 46.80 18.24 7.06
C LYS A 79 46.74 19.42 8.02
N LEU A 80 45.86 19.38 9.00
CA LEU A 80 45.57 20.48 9.90
C LEU A 80 45.92 20.08 11.33
N ASP A 81 47.06 20.17 11.86
CA ASP A 81 47.49 19.83 13.23
C ASP A 81 46.45 20.22 14.33
N LEU A 82 45.21 19.64 14.20
CA LEU A 82 44.05 19.94 15.02
C LEU A 82 44.27 19.43 16.46
N SER A 83 43.96 20.27 17.44
CA SER A 83 44.02 19.88 18.83
C SER A 83 43.13 18.66 19.12
N LYS A 84 43.59 17.78 20.01
CA LYS A 84 42.87 16.55 20.39
C LYS A 84 41.45 16.83 20.86
N ASP A 85 41.18 17.94 21.50
CA ASP A 85 39.88 18.34 22.03
C ASP A 85 38.86 18.64 20.91
N VAL A 86 39.29 19.33 19.86
CA VAL A 86 38.44 19.60 18.68
C VAL A 86 38.08 18.31 17.94
N LEU A 87 39.05 17.39 17.82
CA LEU A 87 38.83 16.11 17.17
C LEU A 87 37.86 15.23 17.96
N GLN A 88 37.96 15.23 19.29
CA GLN A 88 37.07 14.48 20.17
C GLN A 88 35.61 15.01 20.09
N LEU A 89 35.46 16.32 20.08
CA LEU A 89 34.14 16.98 19.96
C LEU A 89 33.50 16.71 18.60
N ALA A 90 34.29 16.75 17.52
CA ALA A 90 33.83 16.38 16.18
C ALA A 90 33.38 14.94 16.09
N PHE A 91 34.14 14.01 16.72
CA PHE A 91 33.79 12.59 16.75
C PHE A 91 32.52 12.31 17.55
N GLN A 92 32.34 12.95 18.70
CA GLN A 92 31.10 12.81 19.49
C GLN A 92 29.87 13.34 18.74
N SER A 93 29.98 14.49 18.09
CA SER A 93 28.90 15.06 17.26
C SER A 93 28.55 14.15 16.11
N TYR A 94 29.54 13.57 15.44
CA TYR A 94 29.36 12.62 14.35
C TYR A 94 28.61 11.35 14.80
N VAL A 95 29.02 10.73 15.92
CA VAL A 95 28.34 9.57 16.49
C VAL A 95 26.89 9.88 16.85
N GLY A 96 26.64 11.07 17.43
CA GLY A 96 25.29 11.51 17.76
C GLY A 96 24.38 11.64 16.53
N ILE A 97 24.88 12.26 15.46
CA ILE A 97 24.15 12.40 14.18
C ILE A 97 23.88 11.03 13.58
N LEU A 98 24.86 10.13 13.58
CA LEU A 98 24.73 8.78 13.03
C LEU A 98 23.65 7.98 13.76
N LEU A 99 23.64 8.01 15.07
CA LEU A 99 22.61 7.35 15.88
C LEU A 99 21.22 7.92 15.60
N LEU A 100 21.10 9.24 15.44
CA LEU A 100 19.84 9.90 15.11
C LEU A 100 19.33 9.48 13.73
N VAL A 101 20.20 9.42 12.73
CA VAL A 101 19.86 8.97 11.37
C VAL A 101 19.38 7.52 11.38
N ILE A 102 20.08 6.63 12.09
CA ILE A 102 19.69 5.21 12.23
C ILE A 102 18.32 5.11 12.90
N PHE A 103 18.09 5.85 13.97
CA PHE A 103 16.82 5.83 14.69
C PHE A 103 15.65 6.32 13.83
N LEU A 104 15.82 7.46 13.15
CA LEU A 104 14.79 7.97 12.23
C LEU A 104 14.54 7.04 11.04
N GLY A 105 15.62 6.43 10.52
CA GLY A 105 15.53 5.43 9.47
C GLY A 105 14.72 4.20 9.91
N ALA A 106 15.01 3.66 11.10
CA ALA A 106 14.28 2.53 11.66
C ALA A 106 12.79 2.81 11.87
N LEU A 107 12.43 4.01 12.34
CA LEU A 107 11.03 4.44 12.49
C LEU A 107 10.31 4.51 11.14
N ARG A 108 10.98 5.06 10.11
CA ARG A 108 10.43 5.13 8.75
C ARG A 108 10.22 3.75 8.15
N VAL A 109 11.20 2.86 8.24
CA VAL A 109 11.08 1.47 7.76
C VAL A 109 9.92 0.75 8.43
N ARG A 110 9.81 0.86 9.75
CA ARG A 110 8.72 0.24 10.51
C ARG A 110 7.34 0.75 10.03
N SER A 111 7.22 2.06 9.84
CA SER A 111 5.98 2.68 9.34
C SER A 111 5.64 2.21 7.92
N ALA A 112 6.62 2.12 7.03
CA ALA A 112 6.43 1.67 5.64
C ALA A 112 5.99 0.20 5.59
N ILE A 113 6.62 -0.68 6.38
CA ILE A 113 6.25 -2.10 6.47
C ILE A 113 4.81 -2.25 7.00
N GLN A 114 4.43 -1.50 8.03
CA GLN A 114 3.07 -1.54 8.57
C GLN A 114 2.02 -1.15 7.52
N ARG A 115 2.27 -0.08 6.76
CA ARG A 115 1.37 0.36 5.67
C ARG A 115 1.24 -0.71 4.58
N ARG A 116 2.36 -1.33 4.18
CA ARG A 116 2.35 -2.42 3.20
C ARG A 116 1.51 -3.60 3.68
N THR A 117 1.76 -4.09 4.90
CA THR A 117 1.02 -5.22 5.48
C THR A 117 -0.48 -4.92 5.61
N GLN A 118 -0.84 -3.68 5.91
CA GLN A 118 -2.23 -3.26 5.98
C GLN A 118 -2.87 -3.25 4.59
N ALA A 119 -2.18 -2.73 3.57
CA ALA A 119 -2.66 -2.73 2.19
C ALA A 119 -2.84 -4.16 1.64
N GLU A 120 -1.92 -5.07 1.92
CA GLU A 120 -2.05 -6.50 1.55
C GLU A 120 -3.31 -7.13 2.16
N LYS A 121 -3.60 -6.87 3.44
CA LYS A 121 -4.82 -7.35 4.09
C LYS A 121 -6.10 -6.77 3.47
N GLU A 122 -6.08 -5.49 3.11
CA GLU A 122 -7.21 -4.85 2.42
C GLU A 122 -7.46 -5.49 1.05
N ILE A 123 -6.41 -5.82 0.30
CA ILE A 123 -6.52 -6.53 -0.98
C ILE A 123 -7.15 -7.91 -0.79
N ASP A 124 -6.71 -8.67 0.21
CA ASP A 124 -7.28 -9.99 0.48
C ASP A 124 -8.75 -9.95 0.88
N GLN A 125 -9.16 -8.91 1.62
CA GLN A 125 -10.55 -8.69 1.98
C GLN A 125 -11.40 -8.30 0.77
N THR A 126 -10.91 -7.40 -0.08
CA THR A 126 -11.63 -6.95 -1.27
C THR A 126 -11.71 -8.04 -2.35
N LYS A 127 -10.69 -8.90 -2.47
CA LYS A 127 -10.74 -10.11 -3.33
C LYS A 127 -11.90 -11.01 -2.94
N LYS A 128 -12.12 -11.26 -1.65
CA LYS A 128 -13.27 -12.07 -1.19
C LYS A 128 -14.60 -11.48 -1.64
N GLY A 129 -14.76 -10.16 -1.56
CA GLY A 129 -15.96 -9.48 -2.05
C GLY A 129 -16.17 -9.63 -3.56
N ILE A 130 -15.09 -9.61 -4.36
CA ILE A 130 -15.19 -9.85 -5.81
C ILE A 130 -15.63 -11.29 -6.09
N PHE A 131 -15.07 -12.28 -5.41
CA PHE A 131 -15.46 -13.69 -5.59
C PHE A 131 -16.93 -13.96 -5.19
N GLU A 132 -17.46 -13.17 -4.27
CA GLU A 132 -18.85 -13.33 -3.80
C GLU A 132 -19.87 -12.67 -4.75
N PHE A 133 -19.55 -11.49 -5.30
CA PHE A 133 -20.52 -10.68 -6.01
C PHE A 133 -20.31 -10.62 -7.52
N CYS A 134 -19.10 -10.96 -8.02
CA CYS A 134 -18.79 -10.86 -9.44
C CYS A 134 -18.82 -12.23 -10.13
N PRO A 135 -19.24 -12.28 -11.42
CA PRO A 135 -19.07 -13.47 -12.24
C PRO A 135 -17.59 -13.82 -12.45
N THR A 136 -17.29 -15.08 -12.68
CA THR A 136 -15.93 -15.63 -12.77
C THR A 136 -15.05 -15.01 -13.88
N ASP A 137 -15.66 -14.51 -14.93
CA ASP A 137 -14.97 -13.81 -16.04
C ASP A 137 -14.39 -12.45 -15.65
N GLN A 138 -14.86 -11.88 -14.54
CA GLN A 138 -14.43 -10.58 -14.01
C GLN A 138 -13.47 -10.69 -12.81
N TRP A 139 -13.01 -11.89 -12.50
CA TRP A 139 -12.08 -12.11 -11.42
C TRP A 139 -10.69 -11.58 -11.77
N PRO A 140 -9.96 -11.00 -10.80
CA PRO A 140 -8.59 -10.58 -11.02
C PRO A 140 -7.75 -11.81 -11.37
N LYS A 141 -7.03 -11.73 -12.50
CA LYS A 141 -6.11 -12.80 -12.88
C LYS A 141 -4.96 -12.85 -11.88
N PRO A 142 -4.48 -14.06 -11.53
CA PRO A 142 -3.25 -14.17 -10.76
C PRO A 142 -2.12 -13.50 -11.56
N GLU A 143 -1.39 -12.60 -10.92
CA GLU A 143 -0.17 -12.03 -11.51
C GLU A 143 0.85 -13.17 -11.67
N GLU A 144 1.29 -13.39 -12.92
CA GLU A 144 2.35 -14.35 -13.25
C GLU A 144 3.72 -13.83 -12.82
#